data_54e1fca36efb090001460c900ba340bd
#
_entry.id   54e1fca36efb090001460c900ba340bd
#
_cell.length_a   1.000
_cell.length_b   1.000
_cell.length_c   1.000
_cell.angle_alpha   90.00
_cell.angle_beta   90.00
_cell.angle_gamma   90.00
#
_symmetry.space_group_name_H-M   'P 1'
#
loop_
_entity.id
_entity.type
_entity.pdbx_description
1 polymer ?
#
loop_
_entity_poly.entity_id
_entity_poly.type
_entity_poly.pdbx_seq_one_letter_code
_entity_poly.pdbx_strand_id
1 'polypeptide(L)' 'MPETKIGLRPEDEHANGFAFTYTDRYGKITGRVSVRFSGRPDTRTLKEKADAAKAKVRALAAAFHRAAEGA' A
#
# COMPACT_ATOMS: atom_id res chain seq x y z
N MET A 1 -17.39 -9.91 13.95
CA MET A 1 -16.13 -10.38 13.36
C MET A 1 -15.16 -9.25 13.21
N PRO A 2 -13.93 -9.43 13.63
CA PRO A 2 -12.95 -8.40 13.35
C PRO A 2 -12.71 -8.29 11.85
N GLU A 3 -12.62 -7.06 11.37
CA GLU A 3 -12.26 -6.84 9.98
C GLU A 3 -10.80 -7.22 9.76
N THR A 4 -10.55 -7.89 8.64
CA THR A 4 -9.20 -8.14 8.19
C THR A 4 -8.64 -6.84 7.64
N LYS A 5 -7.52 -6.39 8.16
CA LYS A 5 -6.88 -5.16 7.73
C LYS A 5 -5.59 -5.46 6.97
N ILE A 6 -5.29 -4.59 6.02
CA ILE A 6 -4.02 -4.65 5.33
C ILE A 6 -2.95 -4.07 6.24
N GLY A 7 -1.88 -4.83 6.46
CA GLY A 7 -0.72 -4.34 7.19
C GLY A 7 0.13 -3.49 6.26
N LEU A 8 0.51 -2.31 6.71
CA LEU A 8 1.39 -1.41 5.99
C LEU A 8 2.58 -1.07 6.87
N ARG A 9 3.77 -1.09 6.28
CA ARG A 9 4.97 -0.66 6.99
C ARG A 9 5.94 0.00 6.02
N PRO A 10 6.69 1.03 6.47
CA PRO A 10 7.72 1.63 5.63
C PRO A 10 8.84 0.63 5.35
N GLU A 11 9.37 0.69 4.15
CA GLU A 11 10.47 -0.19 3.74
C GLU A 11 11.84 0.36 4.15
N ASP A 12 11.93 1.67 4.37
CA ASP A 12 13.17 2.32 4.72
C ASP A 12 12.92 3.48 5.69
N GLU A 13 13.99 4.12 6.15
CA GLU A 13 13.89 5.21 7.11
C GLU A 13 13.22 6.46 6.56
N HIS A 14 13.22 6.62 5.25
CA HIS A 14 12.61 7.79 4.59
C HIS A 14 11.13 7.57 4.28
N ALA A 15 10.64 6.34 4.40
CA ALA A 15 9.26 5.97 4.13
C ALA A 15 8.78 6.40 2.74
N ASN A 16 9.65 6.27 1.73
CA ASN A 16 9.29 6.53 0.33
C ASN A 16 8.65 5.33 -0.34
N GLY A 17 8.79 4.16 0.26
CA GLY A 17 8.13 2.95 -0.17
C GLY A 17 7.49 2.27 1.02
N PHE A 18 6.38 1.59 0.79
CA PHE A 18 5.67 0.84 1.82
C PHE A 18 5.43 -0.57 1.32
N ALA A 19 5.68 -1.53 2.20
CA ALA A 19 5.29 -2.91 1.97
C ALA A 19 3.89 -3.13 2.57
N PHE A 20 3.08 -3.90 1.88
CA PHE A 20 1.77 -4.25 2.42
C PHE A 20 1.56 -5.76 2.38
N THR A 21 0.74 -6.24 3.31
CA THR A 21 0.39 -7.65 3.43
C THR A 21 -1.08 -7.77 3.77
N TYR A 22 -1.75 -8.67 3.07
CA TYR A 22 -3.14 -9.02 3.35
C TYR A 22 -3.26 -10.53 3.38
N THR A 23 -3.87 -11.07 4.42
CA THR A 23 -4.07 -12.50 4.56
C THR A 23 -5.50 -12.77 4.98
N ASP A 24 -6.12 -13.74 4.34
CA ASP A 24 -7.43 -14.23 4.75
C ASP A 24 -7.49 -15.74 4.51
N ARG A 25 -8.69 -16.31 4.65
CA ARG A 25 -8.88 -17.75 4.47
C ARG A 25 -8.63 -18.24 3.05
N TYR A 26 -8.62 -17.35 2.07
CA TYR A 26 -8.40 -17.72 0.67
C TYR A 26 -6.92 -17.66 0.28
N GLY A 27 -6.11 -16.95 1.02
CA GLY A 27 -4.69 -16.84 0.69
C GLY A 27 -4.05 -15.58 1.23
N LYS A 28 -2.94 -15.21 0.61
CA LYS A 28 -2.11 -14.10 1.05
C LYS A 28 -1.70 -13.26 -0.15
N ILE A 29 -1.76 -11.95 0.02
CA ILE A 29 -1.28 -10.99 -0.98
C ILE A 29 -0.22 -10.13 -0.31
N THR A 30 0.94 -10.00 -0.96
CA THR A 30 2.00 -9.10 -0.53
C THR A 30 2.41 -8.23 -1.70
N GLY A 31 2.86 -7.02 -1.40
CA GLY A 31 3.31 -6.13 -2.44
C GLY A 31 3.94 -4.87 -1.89
N ARG A 32 4.21 -3.94 -2.78
CA ARG A 32 4.85 -2.67 -2.45
C ARG A 32 4.18 -1.53 -3.20
N VAL A 33 4.14 -0.37 -2.55
CA VAL A 33 3.71 0.87 -3.20
C VAL A 33 4.76 1.95 -2.92
N SER A 34 4.95 2.84 -3.88
CA SER A 34 5.86 3.96 -3.73
C SER A 34 5.06 5.24 -3.54
N VAL A 35 5.50 6.08 -2.60
CA VAL A 35 4.88 7.38 -2.35
C VAL A 35 5.90 8.50 -2.53
N ARG A 36 6.97 8.21 -3.25
CA ARG A 36 8.07 9.14 -3.46
C ARG A 36 7.63 10.35 -4.29
N PHE A 37 8.03 11.52 -3.83
CA PHE A 37 7.95 12.73 -4.65
C PHE A 37 9.16 12.83 -5.56
N SER A 38 8.96 13.39 -6.74
CA SER A 38 10.07 13.71 -7.62
C SER A 38 10.13 15.23 -7.83
N GLY A 39 11.32 15.75 -7.95
CA GLY A 39 11.56 17.13 -8.32
C GLY A 39 11.52 18.15 -7.20
N ARG A 40 11.31 17.74 -5.94
CA ARG A 40 11.32 18.67 -4.81
C ARG A 40 11.54 17.92 -3.49
N PRO A 41 11.98 18.63 -2.44
CA PRO A 41 12.11 18.01 -1.12
C PRO A 41 10.78 17.49 -0.60
N ASP A 42 10.82 16.35 0.05
CA ASP A 42 9.65 15.74 0.63
C ASP A 42 9.57 16.09 2.12
N THR A 43 8.65 16.97 2.45
CA THR A 43 8.47 17.46 3.83
C THR A 43 7.31 16.79 4.55
N ARG A 44 6.70 15.76 3.95
CA ARG A 44 5.57 15.07 4.57
C ARG A 44 6.00 14.30 5.82
N THR A 45 5.08 14.21 6.79
CA THR A 45 5.27 13.38 7.96
C THR A 45 5.10 11.90 7.58
N LEU A 46 5.53 11.01 8.47
CA LEU A 46 5.30 9.57 8.28
C LEU A 46 3.81 9.25 8.12
N LYS A 47 2.96 9.92 8.90
CA LYS A 47 1.52 9.73 8.79
C LYS A 47 0.98 10.12 7.42
N GLU A 48 1.44 11.25 6.88
CA GLU A 48 1.04 11.70 5.55
C GLU A 48 1.49 10.72 4.48
N LYS A 49 2.71 10.21 4.59
CA LYS A 49 3.21 9.19 3.67
C LYS A 49 2.42 7.89 3.76
N ALA A 50 2.07 7.48 4.98
CA ALA A 50 1.26 6.27 5.19
C ALA A 50 -0.14 6.43 4.59
N ASP A 51 -0.75 7.62 4.73
CA ASP A 51 -2.05 7.89 4.12
C ASP A 51 -1.98 7.85 2.59
N ALA A 52 -0.91 8.36 2.01
CA ALA A 52 -0.68 8.28 0.57
C ALA A 52 -0.51 6.83 0.12
N ALA A 53 0.20 6.02 0.92
CA ALA A 53 0.37 4.59 0.64
C ALA A 53 -0.96 3.85 0.67
N LYS A 54 -1.81 4.16 1.64
CA LYS A 54 -3.15 3.56 1.71
C LYS A 54 -3.98 3.87 0.47
N ALA A 55 -3.91 5.11 -0.01
CA ALA A 55 -4.63 5.50 -1.21
C ALA A 55 -4.13 4.71 -2.43
N LYS A 56 -2.83 4.51 -2.54
CA LYS A 56 -2.25 3.72 -3.62
C LYS A 56 -2.63 2.25 -3.52
N VAL A 57 -2.66 1.70 -2.32
CA VAL A 57 -3.09 0.31 -2.12
C VAL A 57 -4.54 0.13 -2.54
N ARG A 58 -5.42 1.10 -2.23
CA ARG A 58 -6.81 1.04 -2.66
C ARG A 58 -6.93 1.03 -4.19
N ALA A 59 -6.17 1.87 -4.86
CA ALA A 59 -6.18 1.93 -6.31
C ALA A 59 -5.64 0.62 -6.91
N LEU A 60 -4.57 0.08 -6.32
CA LEU A 60 -4.00 -1.19 -6.75
C LEU A 60 -4.97 -2.34 -6.54
N ALA A 61 -5.68 -2.35 -5.41
CA ALA A 61 -6.66 -3.37 -5.10
C ALA A 61 -7.82 -3.37 -6.11
N ALA A 62 -8.29 -2.18 -6.50
CA ALA A 62 -9.33 -2.06 -7.51
C ALA A 62 -8.86 -2.57 -8.87
N ALA A 63 -7.63 -2.23 -9.25
CA ALA A 63 -7.04 -2.70 -10.51
C ALA A 63 -6.83 -4.22 -10.49
N PHE A 64 -6.36 -4.74 -9.36
CA PHE A 64 -6.17 -6.18 -9.18
C PHE A 64 -7.50 -6.93 -9.30
N HIS A 65 -8.54 -6.41 -8.68
CA HIS A 65 -9.87 -7.01 -8.74
C HIS A 65 -10.35 -7.12 -10.19
N ARG A 66 -10.23 -6.04 -10.97
CA ARG A 66 -10.62 -6.06 -12.38
C ARG A 66 -9.76 -7.03 -13.20
N ALA A 67 -8.46 -7.05 -12.93
CA ALA A 67 -7.55 -7.96 -13.63
C ALA A 67 -7.87 -9.43 -13.32
N ALA A 68 -8.23 -9.72 -12.08
CA ALA A 68 -8.58 -11.07 -11.66
C ALA A 68 -9.87 -11.54 -12.35
N GLU A 69 -10.83 -10.64 -12.58
CA GLU A 69 -12.06 -10.99 -13.29
C GLU A 69 -11.79 -11.38 -14.75
N GLY A 70 -10.76 -10.82 -15.36
CA GLY A 70 -10.36 -11.13 -16.72
C GLY A 70 -9.44 -12.33 -16.89
N ALA A 71 -9.03 -12.91 -15.77
CA ALA A 71 -8.11 -14.04 -15.80
C ALA A 71 -8.80 -15.35 -16.17
#